data_c9cad15bbca9de67f5bfe12c528de965
#
_entry.id   c9cad15bbca9de67f5bfe12c528de965
#
_cell.length_a   1.000
_cell.length_b   1.000
_cell.length_c   1.000
_cell.angle_alpha   90.00
_cell.angle_beta   90.00
_cell.angle_gamma   90.00
#
_symmetry.space_group_name_H-M   'P 1'
#
loop_
_entity.id
_entity.type
_entity.pdbx_description
1 polymer ?
#
loop_
_entity_poly.entity_id
_entity_poly.type
_entity_poly.pdbx_seq_one_letter_code
_entity_poly.pdbx_strand_id
1 'polypeptide(L)'
;VLGQGNLNAQVVIVGGSPGYNEDLAGTPFVGKAGDLMEDFFSAVGVSREDVYLLNVVGCWPTETAIPKKKRNPTRGEIKACVDLAYRTIEIIDPYVLLLLGSVALKTMTRDTRTINKIAKDDRIPVLTSYTRGLQVDVPRAAFATLHPTALLQKWDRSDGGAVDLALRTWHRAFQVADKHSQLYKGTTPRFGT
;
A
#
# COMPACT_ATOMS: atom_id res chain seq x y z
N VAL A 1 -14.15 3.03 -5.08
CA VAL A 1 -13.59 3.13 -3.72
C VAL A 1 -12.42 4.10 -3.74
N LEU A 2 -12.57 5.23 -3.11
CA LEU A 2 -11.51 6.22 -2.93
C LEU A 2 -10.60 5.82 -1.77
N GLY A 3 -9.42 6.47 -1.69
CA GLY A 3 -8.56 6.33 -0.53
C GLY A 3 -9.17 6.97 0.72
N GLN A 4 -8.78 6.49 1.89
CA GLN A 4 -9.30 6.93 3.18
C GLN A 4 -8.21 6.87 4.26
N GLY A 5 -8.28 7.77 5.23
CA GLY A 5 -7.39 7.81 6.38
C GLY A 5 -6.85 9.20 6.70
N ASN A 6 -5.72 9.25 7.37
CA ASN A 6 -5.08 10.48 7.82
C ASN A 6 -4.43 11.23 6.65
N LEU A 7 -4.86 12.45 6.38
CA LEU A 7 -4.26 13.30 5.33
C LEU A 7 -2.83 13.76 5.66
N ASN A 8 -2.41 13.64 6.91
CA ASN A 8 -1.04 13.92 7.36
C ASN A 8 -0.25 12.62 7.65
N ALA A 9 -0.69 11.49 7.09
CA ALA A 9 -0.06 10.19 7.32
C ALA A 9 1.39 10.17 6.85
N GLN A 10 2.25 9.63 7.69
CA GLN A 10 3.66 9.39 7.34
C GLN A 10 3.84 8.13 6.49
N VAL A 11 2.88 7.22 6.58
CA VAL A 11 2.83 5.98 5.81
C VAL A 11 1.54 5.93 5.01
N VAL A 12 1.68 5.76 3.70
CA VAL A 12 0.55 5.43 2.82
C VAL A 12 0.63 3.96 2.43
N ILE A 13 -0.45 3.24 2.65
CA ILE A 13 -0.56 1.83 2.29
C ILE A 13 -1.31 1.71 0.97
N VAL A 14 -0.69 1.06 -0.01
CA VAL A 14 -1.21 0.98 -1.37
C VAL A 14 -1.53 -0.47 -1.73
N GLY A 15 -2.80 -0.76 -1.97
CA GLY A 15 -3.25 -2.03 -2.54
C GLY A 15 -3.39 -1.99 -4.07
N GLY A 16 -3.77 -3.12 -4.65
CA GLY A 16 -3.96 -3.22 -6.10
C GLY A 16 -5.33 -2.74 -6.57
N SER A 17 -6.38 -3.20 -5.92
CA SER A 17 -7.77 -2.89 -6.25
C SER A 17 -8.69 -3.35 -5.11
N PRO A 18 -9.87 -2.72 -4.95
CA PRO A 18 -10.86 -3.17 -3.97
C PRO A 18 -11.35 -4.60 -4.26
N GLY A 19 -11.94 -5.22 -3.27
CA GLY A 19 -12.72 -6.45 -3.39
C GLY A 19 -14.22 -6.13 -3.45
N TYR A 20 -15.03 -7.18 -3.42
CA TYR A 20 -16.50 -7.05 -3.45
C TYR A 20 -17.05 -6.27 -2.24
N ASN A 21 -16.57 -6.59 -1.03
CA ASN A 21 -17.04 -5.92 0.18
C ASN A 21 -16.63 -4.45 0.22
N GLU A 22 -15.42 -4.14 -0.23
CA GLU A 22 -14.92 -2.78 -0.34
C GLU A 22 -15.72 -1.97 -1.37
N ASP A 23 -16.08 -2.57 -2.49
CA ASP A 23 -16.88 -1.93 -3.54
C ASP A 23 -18.31 -1.61 -3.04
N LEU A 24 -18.92 -2.51 -2.28
CA LEU A 24 -20.21 -2.28 -1.64
C LEU A 24 -20.16 -1.20 -0.54
N ALA A 25 -19.12 -1.23 0.29
CA ALA A 25 -18.98 -0.32 1.41
C ALA A 25 -18.44 1.07 1.02
N GLY A 26 -17.86 1.20 -0.17
CA GLY A 26 -17.16 2.42 -0.58
C GLY A 26 -15.88 2.70 0.22
N THR A 27 -15.40 1.74 1.01
CA THR A 27 -14.28 1.89 1.97
C THR A 27 -13.19 0.87 1.66
N PRO A 28 -11.90 1.27 1.61
CA PRO A 28 -10.81 0.34 1.32
C PRO A 28 -10.52 -0.59 2.50
N PHE A 29 -10.21 -1.84 2.21
CA PHE A 29 -9.75 -2.85 3.19
C PHE A 29 -10.75 -3.07 4.35
N VAL A 30 -11.98 -3.43 4.04
CA VAL A 30 -13.05 -3.75 5.01
C VAL A 30 -13.45 -5.23 5.04
N GLY A 31 -12.91 -6.07 4.17
CA GLY A 31 -13.15 -7.52 4.21
C GLY A 31 -12.10 -8.26 5.04
N LYS A 32 -12.07 -9.60 4.94
CA LYS A 32 -11.10 -10.46 5.66
C LYS A 32 -9.64 -10.01 5.53
N ALA A 33 -9.28 -9.38 4.40
CA ALA A 33 -7.97 -8.79 4.21
C ALA A 33 -7.76 -7.56 5.11
N GLY A 34 -8.81 -6.78 5.34
CA GLY A 34 -8.82 -5.68 6.28
C GLY A 34 -8.66 -6.15 7.72
N ASP A 35 -9.39 -7.20 8.11
CA ASP A 35 -9.28 -7.78 9.46
C ASP A 35 -7.84 -8.18 9.78
N LEU A 36 -7.16 -8.87 8.85
CA LEU A 36 -5.73 -9.20 9.01
C LEU A 36 -4.84 -7.94 9.09
N MET A 37 -5.22 -6.85 8.42
CA MET A 37 -4.47 -5.59 8.53
C MET A 37 -4.62 -4.96 9.91
N GLU A 38 -5.79 -5.08 10.56
CA GLU A 38 -5.97 -4.60 11.94
C GLU A 38 -5.05 -5.37 12.92
N ASP A 39 -4.87 -6.69 12.72
CA ASP A 39 -3.89 -7.46 13.49
C ASP A 39 -2.46 -6.95 13.26
N PHE A 40 -2.12 -6.59 12.02
CA PHE A 40 -0.81 -6.05 11.70
C PHE A 40 -0.62 -4.64 12.27
N PHE A 41 -1.62 -3.77 12.20
CA PHE A 41 -1.59 -2.47 12.86
C PHE A 41 -1.34 -2.60 14.35
N SER A 42 -2.09 -3.46 15.02
CA SER A 42 -1.89 -3.75 16.44
C SER A 42 -0.48 -4.25 16.75
N ALA A 43 0.05 -5.17 15.93
CA ALA A 43 1.38 -5.74 16.12
C ALA A 43 2.51 -4.74 15.94
N VAL A 44 2.33 -3.71 15.10
CA VAL A 44 3.35 -2.65 14.91
C VAL A 44 3.09 -1.41 15.77
N GLY A 45 2.04 -1.42 16.61
CA GLY A 45 1.74 -0.36 17.56
C GLY A 45 1.17 0.91 16.93
N VAL A 46 0.42 0.79 15.85
CA VAL A 46 -0.28 1.89 15.17
C VAL A 46 -1.75 1.54 14.97
N SER A 47 -2.55 2.49 14.54
CA SER A 47 -3.95 2.30 14.22
C SER A 47 -4.24 2.65 12.76
N ARG A 48 -5.44 2.31 12.29
CA ARG A 48 -5.90 2.66 10.94
C ARG A 48 -5.94 4.18 10.72
N GLU A 49 -6.20 4.94 11.79
CA GLU A 49 -6.26 6.40 11.78
C GLU A 49 -4.89 7.06 11.64
N ASP A 50 -3.79 6.33 11.84
CA ASP A 50 -2.42 6.86 11.70
C ASP A 50 -1.92 6.80 10.26
N VAL A 51 -2.59 6.06 9.39
CA VAL A 51 -2.18 5.81 8.01
C VAL A 51 -3.19 6.33 7.00
N TYR A 52 -2.80 6.37 5.75
CA TYR A 52 -3.73 6.53 4.63
C TYR A 52 -3.74 5.28 3.76
N LEU A 53 -4.93 4.81 3.43
CA LEU A 53 -5.18 3.57 2.69
C LEU A 53 -5.72 3.90 1.31
N LEU A 54 -5.13 3.37 0.27
CA LEU A 54 -5.65 3.51 -1.09
C LEU A 54 -5.35 2.28 -1.95
N ASN A 55 -5.99 2.21 -3.10
CA ASN A 55 -5.70 1.22 -4.13
C ASN A 55 -5.25 1.91 -5.43
N VAL A 56 -4.42 1.22 -6.22
CA VAL A 56 -4.03 1.65 -7.57
C VAL A 56 -5.26 1.84 -8.45
N VAL A 57 -6.22 0.90 -8.38
CA VAL A 57 -7.48 0.96 -9.11
C VAL A 57 -8.61 1.15 -8.10
N GLY A 58 -9.45 2.15 -8.33
CA GLY A 58 -10.56 2.49 -7.43
C GLY A 58 -11.82 1.64 -7.59
N CYS A 59 -11.92 0.81 -8.65
CA CYS A 59 -13.07 -0.03 -8.92
C CYS A 59 -12.72 -1.51 -8.70
N TRP A 60 -13.70 -2.31 -8.31
CA TRP A 60 -13.55 -3.75 -8.20
C TRP A 60 -13.42 -4.40 -9.59
N PRO A 61 -12.24 -4.97 -9.95
CA PRO A 61 -12.08 -5.65 -11.24
C PRO A 61 -12.72 -7.04 -11.16
N THR A 62 -13.83 -7.22 -11.88
CA THR A 62 -14.56 -8.47 -11.94
C THR A 62 -14.68 -9.00 -13.38
N GLU A 63 -14.93 -10.29 -13.54
CA GLU A 63 -15.26 -10.87 -14.82
C GLU A 63 -16.73 -10.58 -15.13
N THR A 64 -17.01 -10.05 -16.32
CA THR A 64 -18.40 -9.75 -16.75
C THR A 64 -19.30 -10.95 -16.80
N ALA A 65 -18.75 -12.12 -17.13
CA ALA A 65 -19.50 -13.38 -17.22
C ALA A 65 -19.79 -14.02 -15.84
N ILE A 66 -19.01 -13.71 -14.83
CA ILE A 66 -19.14 -14.26 -13.48
C ILE A 66 -19.03 -13.10 -12.48
N PRO A 67 -20.15 -12.41 -12.19
CA PRO A 67 -20.19 -11.41 -11.13
C PRO A 67 -19.69 -12.02 -9.82
N LYS A 68 -18.89 -11.26 -9.06
CA LYS A 68 -18.20 -11.67 -7.81
C LYS A 68 -16.88 -12.46 -7.99
N LYS A 69 -16.48 -12.86 -9.20
CA LYS A 69 -15.15 -13.42 -9.39
C LYS A 69 -14.12 -12.31 -9.62
N LYS A 70 -13.31 -12.05 -8.61
CA LYS A 70 -12.21 -11.08 -8.67
C LYS A 70 -11.14 -11.55 -9.67
N ARG A 71 -10.65 -10.62 -10.49
CA ARG A 71 -9.45 -10.77 -11.31
C ARG A 71 -8.44 -9.67 -11.00
N ASN A 72 -7.26 -9.76 -11.53
CA ASN A 72 -6.33 -8.64 -11.51
C ASN A 72 -6.82 -7.53 -12.45
N PRO A 73 -6.56 -6.26 -12.11
CA PRO A 73 -6.87 -5.15 -13.01
C PRO A 73 -6.06 -5.27 -14.32
N THR A 74 -6.69 -4.89 -15.41
CA THR A 74 -6.04 -4.79 -16.72
C THR A 74 -5.11 -3.58 -16.78
N ARG A 75 -4.21 -3.56 -17.76
CA ARG A 75 -3.35 -2.39 -17.99
C ARG A 75 -4.16 -1.11 -18.29
N GLY A 76 -5.29 -1.24 -18.99
CA GLY A 76 -6.19 -0.12 -19.29
C GLY A 76 -6.82 0.45 -18.02
N GLU A 77 -7.32 -0.39 -17.12
CA GLU A 77 -7.89 0.01 -15.84
C GLU A 77 -6.84 0.69 -14.93
N ILE A 78 -5.64 0.12 -14.87
CA ILE A 78 -4.53 0.75 -14.14
C ILE A 78 -4.22 2.13 -14.72
N LYS A 79 -4.10 2.24 -16.06
CA LYS A 79 -3.80 3.51 -16.73
C LYS A 79 -4.87 4.57 -16.47
N ALA A 80 -6.14 4.17 -16.40
CA ALA A 80 -7.26 5.07 -16.16
C ALA A 80 -7.29 5.60 -14.71
N CYS A 81 -6.81 4.82 -13.73
CA CYS A 81 -6.96 5.13 -12.30
C CYS A 81 -5.67 5.63 -11.63
N VAL A 82 -4.50 5.25 -12.14
CA VAL A 82 -3.23 5.45 -11.45
C VAL A 82 -2.88 6.91 -11.17
N ASP A 83 -3.31 7.83 -12.05
CA ASP A 83 -3.04 9.26 -11.87
C ASP A 83 -3.73 9.81 -10.61
N LEU A 84 -4.92 9.29 -10.27
CA LEU A 84 -5.59 9.65 -9.01
C LEU A 84 -4.80 9.15 -7.80
N ALA A 85 -4.31 7.92 -7.84
CA ALA A 85 -3.48 7.37 -6.76
C ALA A 85 -2.20 8.20 -6.58
N TYR A 86 -1.57 8.59 -7.67
CA TYR A 86 -0.38 9.43 -7.64
C TYR A 86 -0.65 10.80 -7.01
N ARG A 87 -1.69 11.50 -7.46
CA ARG A 87 -2.08 12.80 -6.90
C ARG A 87 -2.42 12.72 -5.41
N THR A 88 -3.09 11.66 -5.02
CA THR A 88 -3.41 11.42 -3.60
C THR A 88 -2.14 11.28 -2.77
N ILE A 89 -1.17 10.48 -3.22
CA ILE A 89 0.13 10.31 -2.54
C ILE A 89 0.92 11.62 -2.51
N GLU A 90 0.85 12.42 -3.56
CA GLU A 90 1.49 13.72 -3.63
C GLU A 90 0.90 14.71 -2.61
N ILE A 91 -0.43 14.77 -2.51
CA ILE A 91 -1.13 15.63 -1.54
C ILE A 91 -0.80 15.22 -0.10
N ILE A 92 -0.78 13.93 0.19
CA ILE A 92 -0.46 13.41 1.55
C ILE A 92 1.02 13.57 1.86
N ASP A 93 1.87 13.47 0.85
CA ASP A 93 3.33 13.58 0.94
C ASP A 93 3.95 12.69 2.04
N PRO A 94 3.70 11.37 2.04
CA PRO A 94 4.19 10.46 3.07
C PRO A 94 5.70 10.26 2.97
N TYR A 95 6.33 9.86 4.07
CA TYR A 95 7.75 9.41 4.06
C TYR A 95 7.91 8.02 3.46
N VAL A 96 6.90 7.16 3.65
CA VAL A 96 6.96 5.76 3.30
C VAL A 96 5.71 5.33 2.54
N LEU A 97 5.92 4.53 1.49
CA LEU A 97 4.86 3.75 0.84
C LEU A 97 4.99 2.29 1.26
N LEU A 98 3.91 1.69 1.76
CA LEU A 98 3.81 0.25 2.00
C LEU A 98 2.94 -0.38 0.92
N LEU A 99 3.56 -1.13 0.04
CA LEU A 99 2.94 -1.68 -1.18
C LEU A 99 2.47 -3.12 -0.94
N LEU A 100 1.19 -3.37 -1.07
CA LEU A 100 0.57 -4.67 -0.83
C LEU A 100 0.32 -5.42 -2.15
N GLY A 101 1.17 -6.38 -2.43
CA GLY A 101 1.05 -7.27 -3.58
C GLY A 101 1.68 -6.74 -4.87
N SER A 102 1.64 -7.59 -5.90
CA SER A 102 2.39 -7.37 -7.14
C SER A 102 1.82 -6.22 -8.00
N VAL A 103 0.53 -5.92 -7.91
CA VAL A 103 -0.08 -4.82 -8.68
C VAL A 103 0.43 -3.49 -8.14
N ALA A 104 0.35 -3.26 -6.83
CA ALA A 104 0.87 -2.06 -6.19
C ALA A 104 2.37 -1.91 -6.45
N LEU A 105 3.17 -2.97 -6.23
CA LEU A 105 4.60 -2.95 -6.48
C LEU A 105 4.95 -2.51 -7.90
N LYS A 106 4.43 -3.20 -8.92
CA LYS A 106 4.77 -2.92 -10.32
C LYS A 106 4.27 -1.57 -10.82
N THR A 107 3.20 -1.07 -10.22
CA THR A 107 2.62 0.22 -10.63
C THR A 107 3.35 1.37 -9.96
N MET A 108 3.65 1.26 -8.68
CA MET A 108 4.23 2.34 -7.88
C MET A 108 5.76 2.40 -7.97
N THR A 109 6.39 1.35 -8.48
CA THR A 109 7.85 1.30 -8.64
C THR A 109 8.22 0.87 -10.05
N ARG A 110 9.50 1.05 -10.41
CA ARG A 110 10.07 0.47 -11.63
C ARG A 110 10.67 -0.91 -11.41
N ASP A 111 10.44 -1.49 -10.22
CA ASP A 111 11.02 -2.77 -9.85
C ASP A 111 10.34 -3.91 -10.60
N THR A 112 11.12 -4.70 -11.31
CA THR A 112 10.64 -5.83 -12.10
C THR A 112 10.68 -7.16 -11.33
N ARG A 113 11.23 -7.16 -10.11
CA ARG A 113 11.31 -8.36 -9.28
C ARG A 113 9.92 -8.83 -8.86
N THR A 114 9.81 -10.11 -8.52
CA THR A 114 8.57 -10.64 -7.95
C THR A 114 8.42 -10.19 -6.50
N ILE A 115 7.17 -10.08 -6.04
CA ILE A 115 6.87 -9.70 -4.66
C ILE A 115 7.54 -10.64 -3.64
N ASN A 116 7.62 -11.94 -3.94
CA ASN A 116 8.29 -12.92 -3.07
C ASN A 116 9.80 -12.69 -2.98
N LYS A 117 10.43 -12.23 -4.07
CA LYS A 117 11.86 -11.93 -4.06
C LYS A 117 12.14 -10.66 -3.26
N ILE A 118 11.32 -9.64 -3.42
CA ILE A 118 11.46 -8.38 -2.68
C ILE A 118 11.19 -8.58 -1.19
N ALA A 119 10.13 -9.31 -0.85
CA ALA A 119 9.77 -9.57 0.54
C ALA A 119 10.86 -10.34 1.31
N LYS A 120 11.66 -11.16 0.61
CA LYS A 120 12.81 -11.89 1.17
C LYS A 120 14.11 -11.10 1.17
N ASP A 121 14.17 -9.98 0.44
CA ASP A 121 15.36 -9.15 0.34
C ASP A 121 15.40 -8.17 1.51
N ASP A 122 16.22 -8.48 2.49
CA ASP A 122 16.35 -7.69 3.72
C ASP A 122 17.00 -6.32 3.51
N ARG A 123 17.49 -6.04 2.34
CA ARG A 123 18.52 -5.05 2.16
C ARG A 123 18.08 -3.65 1.85
N ILE A 124 16.84 -3.34 1.44
CA ILE A 124 16.59 -1.90 1.16
C ILE A 124 15.11 -1.62 0.83
N PRO A 125 14.56 -0.48 1.31
CA PRO A 125 13.34 0.07 0.76
C PRO A 125 13.50 0.28 -0.74
N VAL A 126 12.54 -0.18 -1.52
CA VAL A 126 12.49 0.08 -2.95
C VAL A 126 12.28 1.57 -3.13
N LEU A 127 13.25 2.28 -3.69
CA LEU A 127 13.12 3.69 -3.98
C LEU A 127 12.12 3.89 -5.11
N THR A 128 11.08 4.66 -4.86
CA THR A 128 10.18 5.11 -5.89
C THR A 128 10.74 6.37 -6.51
N SER A 129 11.19 6.31 -7.76
CA SER A 129 11.31 7.53 -8.54
C SER A 129 9.94 7.77 -9.20
N TYR A 130 9.18 8.68 -8.68
CA TYR A 130 7.99 9.19 -9.33
C TYR A 130 8.37 9.85 -10.64
N THR A 131 7.94 9.30 -11.75
CA THR A 131 8.13 9.95 -13.03
C THR A 131 6.90 9.76 -13.89
N ARG A 132 5.98 10.68 -13.74
CA ARG A 132 5.13 11.21 -14.82
C ARG A 132 4.63 12.58 -14.42
N GLY A 133 5.44 13.61 -14.74
CA GLY A 133 4.96 14.99 -14.76
C GLY A 133 4.75 15.68 -13.41
N LEU A 134 5.08 15.04 -12.31
CA LEU A 134 5.07 15.63 -10.99
C LEU A 134 6.53 15.82 -10.55
N GLN A 135 6.91 17.05 -10.34
CA GLN A 135 8.22 17.39 -9.79
C GLN A 135 8.24 16.97 -8.31
N VAL A 136 8.60 15.73 -8.05
CA VAL A 136 8.86 15.28 -6.68
C VAL A 136 10.35 15.03 -6.58
N ASP A 137 11.08 16.01 -6.09
CA ASP A 137 12.54 15.97 -5.92
C ASP A 137 12.99 15.08 -4.75
N VAL A 138 12.09 14.44 -4.03
CA VAL A 138 12.43 13.60 -2.89
C VAL A 138 12.02 12.14 -3.15
N PRO A 139 13.00 11.23 -3.31
CA PRO A 139 12.69 9.81 -3.40
C PRO A 139 12.10 9.32 -2.08
N ARG A 140 10.89 8.75 -2.12
CA ARG A 140 10.24 8.14 -0.96
C ARG A 140 10.69 6.69 -0.79
N ALA A 141 10.85 6.26 0.45
CA ALA A 141 11.08 4.86 0.75
C ALA A 141 9.81 4.04 0.44
N ALA A 142 9.96 2.93 -0.25
CA ALA A 142 8.84 2.03 -0.50
C ALA A 142 9.21 0.61 -0.05
N PHE A 143 8.36 0.05 0.81
CA PHE A 143 8.42 -1.32 1.24
C PHE A 143 7.33 -2.12 0.53
N ALA A 144 7.60 -3.36 0.19
CA ALA A 144 6.61 -4.19 -0.50
C ALA A 144 6.50 -5.57 0.13
N THR A 145 5.28 -6.03 0.32
CA THR A 145 4.98 -7.35 0.88
C THR A 145 3.81 -8.02 0.16
N LEU A 146 3.54 -9.27 0.50
CA LEU A 146 2.38 -9.99 -0.02
C LEU A 146 1.09 -9.26 0.37
N HIS A 147 0.11 -9.30 -0.53
CA HIS A 147 -1.23 -8.79 -0.23
C HIS A 147 -1.87 -9.62 0.90
N PRO A 148 -2.62 -9.02 1.84
CA PRO A 148 -3.27 -9.73 2.94
C PRO A 148 -4.11 -10.93 2.48
N THR A 149 -4.85 -10.82 1.38
CA THR A 149 -5.58 -11.97 0.81
C THR A 149 -4.68 -13.16 0.48
N ALA A 150 -3.47 -12.92 -0.02
CA ALA A 150 -2.51 -13.98 -0.31
C ALA A 150 -1.91 -14.57 0.97
N LEU A 151 -1.77 -13.76 2.01
CA LEU A 151 -1.32 -14.21 3.34
C LEU A 151 -2.37 -15.10 3.98
N LEU A 152 -3.66 -14.75 3.93
CA LEU A 152 -4.74 -15.60 4.43
C LEU A 152 -4.76 -16.97 3.75
N GLN A 153 -4.61 -17.02 2.42
CA GLN A 153 -4.53 -18.29 1.69
C GLN A 153 -3.31 -19.13 2.07
N LYS A 154 -2.20 -18.51 2.46
CA LYS A 154 -1.00 -19.20 2.92
C LYS A 154 -1.08 -19.62 4.38
N TRP A 155 -1.73 -18.82 5.22
CA TRP A 155 -2.02 -19.17 6.60
C TRP A 155 -2.78 -20.48 6.71
N ASP A 156 -3.84 -20.64 5.90
CA ASP A 156 -4.63 -21.88 5.82
C ASP A 156 -3.78 -23.11 5.38
N ARG A 157 -2.61 -22.89 4.79
CA ARG A 157 -1.66 -23.92 4.35
C ARG A 157 -0.48 -24.11 5.29
N SER A 158 -0.54 -23.60 6.52
CA SER A 158 0.52 -23.69 7.53
C SER A 158 1.86 -23.04 7.14
N ASP A 159 1.86 -22.08 6.20
CA ASP A 159 3.05 -21.30 5.84
C ASP A 159 3.16 -20.02 6.70
N GLY A 160 3.39 -20.18 7.99
CA GLY A 160 3.54 -19.08 8.95
C GLY A 160 4.71 -18.13 8.62
N GLY A 161 5.72 -18.62 7.91
CA GLY A 161 6.87 -17.79 7.53
C GLY A 161 6.54 -16.65 6.60
N ALA A 162 5.47 -16.75 5.80
CA ALA A 162 5.02 -15.68 4.93
C ALA A 162 4.39 -14.52 5.72
N VAL A 163 3.69 -14.82 6.81
CA VAL A 163 3.08 -13.82 7.70
C VAL A 163 4.17 -13.11 8.51
N ASP A 164 5.12 -13.85 9.07
CA ASP A 164 6.27 -13.27 9.78
C ASP A 164 7.07 -12.32 8.88
N LEU A 165 7.31 -12.73 7.64
CA LEU A 165 8.02 -11.90 6.67
C LEU A 165 7.25 -10.61 6.36
N ALA A 166 5.93 -10.70 6.19
CA ALA A 166 5.08 -9.54 5.99
C ALA A 166 5.13 -8.62 7.20
N LEU A 167 5.00 -9.16 8.41
CA LEU A 167 5.03 -8.37 9.64
C LEU A 167 6.37 -7.65 9.84
N ARG A 168 7.51 -8.32 9.58
CA ARG A 168 8.82 -7.66 9.59
C ARG A 168 8.90 -6.50 8.61
N THR A 169 8.32 -6.65 7.41
CA THR A 169 8.27 -5.57 6.40
C THR A 169 7.46 -4.39 6.93
N TRP A 170 6.32 -4.64 7.58
CA TRP A 170 5.52 -3.60 8.23
C TRP A 170 6.31 -2.88 9.33
N HIS A 171 6.91 -3.62 10.26
CA HIS A 171 7.75 -3.02 11.31
C HIS A 171 8.82 -2.09 10.73
N ARG A 172 9.54 -2.53 9.71
CA ARG A 172 10.58 -1.72 9.06
C ARG A 172 10.01 -0.45 8.41
N ALA A 173 8.88 -0.55 7.74
CA ALA A 173 8.23 0.60 7.10
C ALA A 173 7.91 1.68 8.14
N PHE A 174 7.30 1.30 9.26
CA PHE A 174 6.94 2.23 10.32
C PHE A 174 8.15 2.77 11.07
N GLN A 175 9.18 1.96 11.33
CA GLN A 175 10.44 2.42 11.92
C GLN A 175 11.15 3.48 11.05
N VAL A 176 11.16 3.31 9.74
CA VAL A 176 11.74 4.28 8.82
C VAL A 176 10.92 5.57 8.82
N ALA A 177 9.58 5.47 8.80
CA ALA A 177 8.70 6.63 8.87
C ALA A 177 8.90 7.42 10.17
N ASP A 178 9.00 6.75 11.31
CA ASP A 178 9.22 7.40 12.60
C ASP A 178 10.58 8.12 12.67
N LYS A 179 11.65 7.47 12.22
CA LYS A 179 12.98 8.12 12.13
C LYS A 179 12.94 9.40 11.28
N HIS A 180 12.30 9.36 10.13
CA HIS A 180 12.15 10.54 9.29
C HIS A 180 11.33 11.63 9.98
N SER A 181 10.24 11.27 10.63
CA SER A 181 9.43 12.22 11.42
C SER A 181 10.24 12.93 12.51
N GLN A 182 11.08 12.20 13.23
CA GLN A 182 11.92 12.76 14.29
C GLN A 182 12.98 13.71 13.75
N LEU A 183 13.59 13.40 12.60
CA LEU A 183 14.59 14.25 11.96
C LEU A 183 14.01 15.58 11.46
N TYR A 184 12.74 15.63 11.10
CA TYR A 184 12.07 16.80 10.51
C TYR A 184 11.11 17.52 11.46
N LYS A 185 11.04 17.16 12.73
CA LYS A 185 10.26 17.87 13.78
C LYS A 185 10.66 19.35 14.03
N GLY A 186 11.53 19.92 13.24
CA GLY A 186 11.94 21.32 13.34
C GLY A 186 11.85 22.11 12.04
N THR A 187 11.41 21.53 10.95
CA THR A 187 11.28 22.19 9.66
C THR A 187 9.82 22.41 9.30
N THR A 188 9.52 23.58 8.81
CA THR A 188 8.25 24.21 8.40
C THR A 188 7.10 23.26 8.07
N PRO A 189 5.84 23.61 8.43
CA PRO A 189 4.67 22.81 8.10
C PRO A 189 4.59 22.55 6.58
N ARG A 190 4.25 21.33 6.20
CA ARG A 190 4.19 20.86 4.80
C ARG A 190 3.11 21.55 3.96
N PHE A 191 2.23 22.30 4.61
CA PHE A 191 1.21 23.12 3.95
C PHE A 191 1.32 24.53 4.53
N GLY A 192 1.71 25.48 3.67
CA GLY A 192 1.53 26.88 3.97
C GLY A 192 0.04 27.17 4.20
N THR A 193 -0.24 27.92 5.23
CA THR A 193 -1.57 28.51 5.52
C THR A 193 -2.04 29.33 4.37
#